data_7551d432d5dcbb2ffd7a1487d884fd49
#
_entry.id   7551d432d5dcbb2ffd7a1487d884fd49
#
_cell.length_a   1.000
_cell.length_b   1.000
_cell.length_c   1.000
_cell.angle_alpha   90.00
_cell.angle_beta   90.00
_cell.angle_gamma   90.00
#
_symmetry.space_group_name_H-M   'P 1'
#
loop_
_entity.id
_entity.type
_entity.pdbx_description
1 polymer ?
#
loop_
_entity_poly.entity_id
_entity_poly.type
_entity_poly.pdbx_seq_one_letter_code
_entity_poly.pdbx_strand_id
1 'polypeptide(L)'
;MLALLLVACKSIDPNYKWYSAKEVIDKSEKLQPGDILVLSKKSSLRSMWGHVAVLNEEKKIVEFPSYSNGYSESPLFVWQGIDRKISVFRLKGIDDNFKNALFEEINKTIYKPYGLTFNKNFDKRLYCSQFVYLVFKNAGKKVGRTVDLDSNGGGWVMPFDIMRSSLLENVILD
;
A
#
# COMPACT_ATOMS: atom_id res chain seq x y z
N MET A 1 -33.82 10.35 -24.63
CA MET A 1 -32.71 9.40 -24.80
C MET A 1 -31.65 9.76 -23.77
N LEU A 2 -31.59 9.07 -22.62
CA LEU A 2 -30.68 9.37 -21.52
C LEU A 2 -29.41 8.56 -21.77
N ALA A 3 -28.33 9.25 -22.17
CA ALA A 3 -27.02 8.62 -22.32
C ALA A 3 -26.46 8.32 -20.92
N LEU A 4 -26.54 7.05 -20.47
CA LEU A 4 -25.78 6.58 -19.32
C LEU A 4 -24.30 6.67 -19.66
N LEU A 5 -23.62 7.70 -19.14
CA LEU A 5 -22.16 7.76 -19.08
C LEU A 5 -21.71 6.64 -18.14
N LEU A 6 -21.40 5.48 -18.71
CA LEU A 6 -20.60 4.44 -18.06
C LEU A 6 -19.19 5.00 -17.84
N VAL A 7 -18.97 5.65 -16.70
CA VAL A 7 -17.61 5.92 -16.21
C VAL A 7 -17.02 4.55 -15.88
N ALA A 8 -16.35 3.94 -16.85
CA ALA A 8 -15.56 2.75 -16.63
C ALA A 8 -14.51 3.09 -15.56
N CYS A 9 -14.73 2.60 -14.36
CA CYS A 9 -13.77 2.78 -13.26
C CYS A 9 -12.49 2.05 -13.67
N LYS A 10 -11.50 2.80 -14.22
CA LYS A 10 -10.25 2.23 -14.69
C LYS A 10 -9.61 1.44 -13.55
N SER A 11 -9.34 0.16 -13.80
CA SER A 11 -8.74 -0.74 -12.80
C SER A 11 -7.31 -0.36 -12.45
N ILE A 12 -6.62 0.32 -13.37
CA ILE A 12 -5.24 0.83 -13.24
C ILE A 12 -5.19 2.32 -13.59
N ASP A 13 -4.20 3.00 -13.08
CA ASP A 13 -3.86 4.37 -13.47
C ASP A 13 -2.74 4.31 -14.53
N PRO A 14 -2.96 4.80 -15.77
CA PRO A 14 -1.99 4.67 -16.86
C PRO A 14 -0.71 5.50 -16.68
N ASN A 15 -0.68 6.41 -15.72
CA ASN A 15 0.50 7.22 -15.41
C ASN A 15 1.61 6.43 -14.70
N TYR A 16 1.31 5.20 -14.26
CA TYR A 16 2.24 4.36 -13.55
C TYR A 16 2.47 3.03 -14.25
N LYS A 17 3.60 2.38 -13.99
CA LYS A 17 3.89 1.03 -14.47
C LYS A 17 3.17 -0.01 -13.62
N TRP A 18 2.59 -0.99 -14.28
CA TRP A 18 1.84 -2.08 -13.68
C TRP A 18 2.35 -3.42 -14.18
N TYR A 19 2.59 -4.32 -13.27
CA TYR A 19 3.16 -5.65 -13.49
C TYR A 19 2.16 -6.74 -13.09
N SER A 20 2.28 -7.93 -13.64
CA SER A 20 1.65 -9.12 -13.06
C SER A 20 2.36 -9.51 -11.77
N ALA A 21 1.70 -10.31 -10.93
CA ALA A 21 2.33 -10.84 -9.73
C ALA A 21 3.59 -11.65 -10.05
N LYS A 22 3.56 -12.43 -11.15
CA LYS A 22 4.72 -13.18 -11.63
C LYS A 22 5.91 -12.27 -11.95
N GLU A 23 5.69 -11.18 -12.69
CA GLU A 23 6.75 -10.21 -13.02
C GLU A 23 7.37 -9.60 -11.78
N VAL A 24 6.56 -9.25 -10.76
CA VAL A 24 7.05 -8.69 -9.48
C VAL A 24 7.90 -9.71 -8.72
N ILE A 25 7.49 -10.98 -8.73
CA ILE A 25 8.22 -12.06 -8.07
C ILE A 25 9.53 -12.37 -8.81
N ASP A 26 9.48 -12.50 -10.13
CA ASP A 26 10.66 -12.79 -10.97
C ASP A 26 11.73 -11.69 -10.86
N LYS A 27 11.33 -10.44 -10.58
CA LYS A 27 12.22 -9.27 -10.46
C LYS A 27 12.35 -8.77 -9.00
N SER A 28 12.15 -9.66 -8.03
CA SER A 28 12.15 -9.34 -6.61
C SER A 28 13.49 -8.81 -6.09
N GLU A 29 14.59 -9.02 -6.82
CA GLU A 29 15.91 -8.43 -6.51
C GLU A 29 15.89 -6.90 -6.61
N LYS A 30 15.02 -6.30 -7.43
CA LYS A 30 14.85 -4.85 -7.56
C LYS A 30 14.02 -4.23 -6.44
N LEU A 31 13.28 -5.06 -5.72
CA LEU A 31 12.48 -4.62 -4.57
C LEU A 31 13.38 -4.35 -3.35
N GLN A 32 12.98 -3.38 -2.56
CA GLN A 32 13.65 -3.03 -1.32
C GLN A 32 12.71 -3.08 -0.12
N PRO A 33 13.24 -3.35 1.09
CA PRO A 33 12.49 -3.14 2.32
C PRO A 33 11.92 -1.71 2.39
N GLY A 34 10.63 -1.60 2.74
CA GLY A 34 9.89 -0.35 2.74
C GLY A 34 9.20 0.00 1.41
N ASP A 35 9.36 -0.80 0.35
CA ASP A 35 8.57 -0.63 -0.87
C ASP A 35 7.08 -0.88 -0.61
N ILE A 36 6.25 -0.07 -1.25
CA ILE A 36 4.79 -0.12 -1.17
C ILE A 36 4.26 -0.81 -2.44
N LEU A 37 3.46 -1.85 -2.25
CA LEU A 37 2.82 -2.60 -3.33
C LEU A 37 1.35 -2.20 -3.43
N VAL A 38 0.94 -1.62 -4.56
CA VAL A 38 -0.46 -1.24 -4.82
C VAL A 38 -1.07 -2.21 -5.82
N LEU A 39 -2.19 -2.86 -5.44
CA LEU A 39 -2.94 -3.75 -6.31
C LEU A 39 -4.05 -2.99 -7.05
N SER A 40 -4.20 -3.29 -8.33
CA SER A 40 -5.24 -2.73 -9.18
C SER A 40 -6.65 -2.99 -8.62
N LYS A 41 -7.61 -2.14 -8.99
CA LYS A 41 -9.02 -2.34 -8.66
C LYS A 41 -9.58 -3.55 -9.42
N LYS A 42 -10.60 -4.20 -8.86
CA LYS A 42 -11.44 -5.21 -9.51
C LYS A 42 -12.90 -4.85 -9.36
N SER A 43 -13.75 -5.41 -10.21
CA SER A 43 -15.22 -5.18 -10.17
C SER A 43 -15.95 -5.80 -8.98
N SER A 44 -15.27 -6.58 -8.11
CA SER A 44 -15.89 -7.13 -6.91
C SER A 44 -15.97 -6.11 -5.78
N LEU A 45 -17.01 -6.17 -4.95
CA LEU A 45 -17.23 -5.25 -3.83
C LEU A 45 -16.03 -5.14 -2.86
N ARG A 46 -15.30 -6.23 -2.67
CA ARG A 46 -14.13 -6.26 -1.75
C ARG A 46 -12.86 -5.67 -2.35
N SER A 47 -12.75 -5.58 -3.67
CA SER A 47 -11.53 -5.14 -4.36
C SER A 47 -11.74 -3.92 -5.26
N MET A 48 -12.93 -3.33 -5.25
CA MET A 48 -13.25 -2.13 -6.04
C MET A 48 -12.41 -0.90 -5.65
N TRP A 49 -11.89 -0.87 -4.42
CA TRP A 49 -11.06 0.22 -3.90
C TRP A 49 -9.56 0.02 -4.17
N GLY A 50 -9.17 -1.13 -4.74
CA GLY A 50 -7.77 -1.52 -4.78
C GLY A 50 -7.33 -2.20 -3.48
N HIS A 51 -6.01 -2.33 -3.30
CA HIS A 51 -5.40 -2.81 -2.07
C HIS A 51 -3.97 -2.28 -2.00
N VAL A 52 -3.39 -2.22 -0.81
CA VAL A 52 -2.01 -1.80 -0.62
C VAL A 52 -1.35 -2.57 0.52
N ALA A 53 -0.08 -2.87 0.33
CA ALA A 53 0.78 -3.54 1.29
C ALA A 53 2.16 -2.86 1.34
N VAL A 54 2.98 -3.20 2.31
CA VAL A 54 4.37 -2.74 2.41
C VAL A 54 5.30 -3.93 2.62
N LEU A 55 6.53 -3.84 2.10
CA LEU A 55 7.56 -4.84 2.33
C LEU A 55 8.31 -4.53 3.64
N ASN A 56 8.38 -5.54 4.53
CA ASN A 56 9.17 -5.44 5.75
C ASN A 56 10.68 -5.59 5.47
N GLU A 57 11.49 -5.66 6.53
CA GLU A 57 12.95 -5.80 6.44
C GLU A 57 13.41 -7.06 5.71
N GLU A 58 12.63 -8.15 5.77
CA GLU A 58 12.87 -9.41 5.06
C GLU A 58 12.26 -9.46 3.65
N LYS A 59 11.72 -8.34 3.16
CA LYS A 59 10.93 -8.25 1.92
C LYS A 59 9.69 -9.15 1.91
N LYS A 60 9.14 -9.49 3.07
CA LYS A 60 7.81 -10.10 3.18
C LYS A 60 6.74 -9.04 3.03
N ILE A 61 5.62 -9.42 2.46
CA ILE A 61 4.43 -8.59 2.34
C ILE A 61 3.79 -8.44 3.71
N VAL A 62 3.62 -7.21 4.18
CA VAL A 62 2.82 -6.90 5.37
C VAL A 62 1.58 -6.12 4.94
N GLU A 63 0.42 -6.60 5.34
CA GLU A 63 -0.86 -6.08 4.91
C GLU A 63 -1.96 -6.23 5.97
N PHE A 64 -3.06 -5.51 5.78
CA PHE A 64 -4.31 -5.66 6.52
C PHE A 64 -5.43 -6.01 5.52
N PRO A 65 -5.55 -7.28 5.12
CA PRO A 65 -6.56 -7.70 4.14
C PRO A 65 -7.94 -7.80 4.79
N SER A 66 -9.00 -7.38 4.07
CA SER A 66 -10.38 -7.35 4.59
C SER A 66 -10.99 -8.70 4.94
N TYR A 67 -10.34 -9.79 4.56
CA TYR A 67 -10.75 -11.17 4.85
C TYR A 67 -10.02 -11.76 6.05
N SER A 68 -9.06 -11.05 6.64
CA SER A 68 -8.31 -11.48 7.81
C SER A 68 -8.79 -10.76 9.07
N ASN A 69 -8.35 -11.27 10.21
CA ASN A 69 -8.64 -10.66 11.51
C ASN A 69 -7.75 -9.44 11.83
N GLY A 70 -6.88 -9.01 10.90
CA GLY A 70 -5.98 -7.88 11.09
C GLY A 70 -4.67 -8.02 10.35
N TYR A 71 -3.56 -7.86 11.07
CA TYR A 71 -2.20 -8.00 10.54
C TYR A 71 -1.97 -9.35 9.85
N SER A 72 -1.38 -9.29 8.69
CA SER A 72 -0.94 -10.46 7.92
C SER A 72 0.45 -10.23 7.37
N GLU A 73 1.32 -11.22 7.51
CA GLU A 73 2.66 -11.24 6.95
C GLU A 73 2.85 -12.50 6.11
N SER A 74 3.36 -12.36 4.90
CA SER A 74 3.56 -13.48 3.99
C SER A 74 4.71 -13.25 3.00
N PRO A 75 5.38 -14.31 2.54
CA PRO A 75 6.36 -14.20 1.47
C PRO A 75 5.72 -13.72 0.16
N LEU A 76 6.50 -13.08 -0.71
CA LEU A 76 6.04 -12.56 -2.02
C LEU A 76 5.35 -13.61 -2.88
N PHE A 77 5.81 -14.87 -2.84
CA PHE A 77 5.24 -15.94 -3.68
C PHE A 77 3.77 -16.25 -3.36
N VAL A 78 3.27 -15.90 -2.17
CA VAL A 78 1.84 -16.06 -1.82
C VAL A 78 0.95 -15.26 -2.77
N TRP A 79 1.45 -14.17 -3.32
CA TRP A 79 0.72 -13.38 -4.31
C TRP A 79 0.82 -13.91 -5.75
N GLN A 80 1.55 -15.01 -6.01
CA GLN A 80 1.74 -15.56 -7.36
C GLN A 80 0.43 -15.85 -8.13
N GLY A 81 -0.60 -16.29 -7.40
CA GLY A 81 -1.93 -16.59 -7.97
C GLY A 81 -2.89 -15.41 -8.03
N ILE A 82 -2.47 -14.20 -7.66
CA ILE A 82 -3.36 -13.04 -7.66
C ILE A 82 -3.59 -12.57 -9.09
N ASP A 83 -4.85 -12.65 -9.55
CA ASP A 83 -5.31 -12.09 -10.82
C ASP A 83 -5.57 -10.57 -10.66
N ARG A 84 -4.51 -9.82 -10.35
CA ARG A 84 -4.50 -8.34 -10.25
C ARG A 84 -3.13 -7.83 -10.68
N LYS A 85 -3.10 -6.63 -11.25
CA LYS A 85 -1.84 -5.93 -11.53
C LYS A 85 -1.31 -5.26 -10.27
N ILE A 86 0.00 -5.17 -10.17
CA ILE A 86 0.75 -4.59 -9.06
C ILE A 86 1.57 -3.42 -9.58
N SER A 87 1.49 -2.29 -8.90
CA SER A 87 2.42 -1.17 -9.11
C SER A 87 3.26 -1.00 -7.84
N VAL A 88 4.56 -0.78 -8.01
CA VAL A 88 5.52 -0.68 -6.90
C VAL A 88 5.91 0.77 -6.69
N PHE A 89 5.92 1.21 -5.45
CA PHE A 89 6.29 2.57 -5.08
C PHE A 89 7.34 2.58 -3.97
N ARG A 90 8.18 3.60 -3.99
CA ARG A 90 9.21 3.83 -2.96
C ARG A 90 9.13 5.26 -2.45
N LEU A 91 9.32 5.45 -1.15
CA LEU A 91 9.44 6.79 -0.57
C LEU A 91 10.74 7.43 -1.07
N LYS A 92 10.64 8.60 -1.72
CA LYS A 92 11.80 9.35 -2.20
C LYS A 92 12.74 9.67 -1.05
N GLY A 93 14.03 9.41 -1.24
CA GLY A 93 15.05 9.68 -0.22
C GLY A 93 14.86 8.86 1.07
N ILE A 94 14.32 7.64 0.96
CA ILE A 94 14.30 6.70 2.08
C ILE A 94 15.73 6.25 2.40
N ASP A 95 16.11 6.36 3.66
CA ASP A 95 17.40 5.91 4.19
C ASP A 95 17.22 4.82 5.25
N ASP A 96 18.31 4.27 5.76
CA ASP A 96 18.26 3.18 6.74
C ASP A 96 17.70 3.63 8.09
N ASN A 97 17.90 4.89 8.49
CA ASN A 97 17.31 5.44 9.71
C ASN A 97 15.77 5.47 9.61
N PHE A 98 15.23 5.91 8.44
CA PHE A 98 13.80 5.88 8.19
C PHE A 98 13.28 4.43 8.13
N LYS A 99 13.98 3.51 7.45
CA LYS A 99 13.59 2.09 7.37
C LYS A 99 13.49 1.46 8.76
N ASN A 100 14.49 1.67 9.61
CA ASN A 100 14.46 1.16 10.98
C ASN A 100 13.24 1.69 11.74
N ALA A 101 12.97 2.99 11.67
CA ALA A 101 11.78 3.58 12.29
C ALA A 101 10.47 3.00 11.69
N LEU A 102 10.43 2.76 10.36
CA LEU A 102 9.28 2.17 9.68
C LEU A 102 8.99 0.75 10.18
N PHE A 103 10.01 -0.10 10.30
CA PHE A 103 9.84 -1.47 10.77
C PHE A 103 9.42 -1.54 12.24
N GLU A 104 9.92 -0.64 13.08
CA GLU A 104 9.41 -0.51 14.45
C GLU A 104 7.92 -0.12 14.47
N GLU A 105 7.46 0.78 13.59
CA GLU A 105 6.05 1.14 13.51
C GLU A 105 5.19 0.00 12.95
N ILE A 106 5.69 -0.77 11.98
CA ILE A 106 5.03 -1.99 11.48
C ILE A 106 4.85 -2.99 12.62
N ASN A 107 5.89 -3.26 13.39
CA ASN A 107 5.86 -4.22 14.50
C ASN A 107 4.82 -3.86 15.58
N LYS A 108 4.55 -2.58 15.82
CA LYS A 108 3.47 -2.13 16.73
C LYS A 108 2.06 -2.48 16.25
N THR A 109 1.91 -2.92 15.01
CA THR A 109 0.60 -3.24 14.43
C THR A 109 0.24 -4.72 14.46
N ILE A 110 1.16 -5.62 14.87
CA ILE A 110 1.01 -7.09 14.80
C ILE A 110 -0.30 -7.58 15.44
N TYR A 111 -0.72 -6.98 16.56
CA TYR A 111 -1.93 -7.40 17.28
C TYR A 111 -3.15 -6.52 16.99
N LYS A 112 -3.08 -5.59 16.04
CA LYS A 112 -4.22 -4.73 15.71
C LYS A 112 -5.21 -5.48 14.83
N PRO A 113 -6.53 -5.39 15.14
CA PRO A 113 -7.55 -6.02 14.31
C PRO A 113 -7.80 -5.22 13.02
N TYR A 114 -8.36 -5.90 12.02
CA TYR A 114 -8.92 -5.21 10.86
C TYR A 114 -10.16 -4.41 11.22
N GLY A 115 -10.32 -3.22 10.63
CA GLY A 115 -11.55 -2.45 10.76
C GLY A 115 -11.50 -1.12 10.03
N LEU A 116 -12.64 -0.73 9.46
CA LEU A 116 -12.80 0.55 8.79
C LEU A 116 -13.06 1.66 9.80
N THR A 117 -12.57 2.85 9.50
CA THR A 117 -12.79 4.08 10.28
C THR A 117 -12.78 5.30 9.36
N PHE A 118 -13.58 6.31 9.68
CA PHE A 118 -13.59 7.60 9.00
C PHE A 118 -12.54 8.59 9.54
N ASN A 119 -11.74 8.17 10.50
CA ASN A 119 -10.63 8.95 11.04
C ASN A 119 -9.32 8.27 10.72
N LYS A 120 -8.60 8.79 9.72
CA LYS A 120 -7.31 8.22 9.26
C LYS A 120 -6.22 8.19 10.34
N ASN A 121 -6.38 8.94 11.43
CA ASN A 121 -5.45 8.96 12.56
C ASN A 121 -5.84 8.00 13.71
N PHE A 122 -7.00 7.32 13.59
CA PHE A 122 -7.43 6.32 14.57
C PHE A 122 -6.62 5.04 14.38
N ASP A 123 -6.01 4.53 15.45
CA ASP A 123 -5.02 3.45 15.36
C ASP A 123 -5.39 2.14 16.10
N LYS A 124 -6.61 2.04 16.67
CA LYS A 124 -7.02 0.83 17.41
C LYS A 124 -7.40 -0.35 16.51
N ARG A 125 -7.77 -0.07 15.28
CA ARG A 125 -8.05 -1.02 14.20
C ARG A 125 -7.62 -0.40 12.89
N LEU A 126 -7.21 -1.22 11.93
CA LEU A 126 -6.61 -0.71 10.69
C LEU A 126 -7.22 -1.41 9.48
N TYR A 127 -7.31 -0.69 8.38
CA TYR A 127 -7.50 -1.23 7.04
C TYR A 127 -6.23 -0.99 6.21
N CYS A 128 -6.11 -1.64 5.06
CA CYS A 128 -4.86 -1.73 4.30
C CYS A 128 -4.15 -0.38 4.08
N SER A 129 -4.84 0.61 3.56
CA SER A 129 -4.22 1.91 3.24
C SER A 129 -4.02 2.80 4.46
N GLN A 130 -4.88 2.71 5.47
CA GLN A 130 -4.66 3.39 6.73
C GLN A 130 -3.41 2.85 7.46
N PHE A 131 -3.21 1.53 7.43
CA PHE A 131 -2.00 0.91 7.97
C PHE A 131 -0.76 1.52 7.34
N VAL A 132 -0.64 1.48 6.00
CA VAL A 132 0.52 2.03 5.29
C VAL A 132 0.68 3.53 5.59
N TYR A 133 -0.40 4.30 5.55
CA TYR A 133 -0.38 5.73 5.88
C TYR A 133 0.19 5.99 7.27
N LEU A 134 -0.29 5.28 8.29
CA LEU A 134 0.10 5.53 9.69
C LEU A 134 1.55 5.10 9.97
N VAL A 135 2.01 3.95 9.47
CA VAL A 135 3.38 3.51 9.74
C VAL A 135 4.41 4.45 9.09
N PHE A 136 4.17 4.93 7.87
CA PHE A 136 5.03 5.91 7.21
C PHE A 136 5.00 7.28 7.90
N LYS A 137 3.83 7.76 8.29
CA LYS A 137 3.67 9.02 9.02
C LYS A 137 4.39 9.00 10.36
N ASN A 138 4.24 7.91 11.12
CA ASN A 138 4.84 7.77 12.43
C ASN A 138 6.36 7.55 12.33
N ALA A 139 6.84 6.77 11.35
CA ALA A 139 8.26 6.64 11.06
C ALA A 139 8.89 8.01 10.74
N GLY A 140 8.23 8.78 9.87
CA GLY A 140 8.66 10.14 9.57
C GLY A 140 8.80 11.01 10.83
N LYS A 141 7.78 10.99 11.70
CA LYS A 141 7.82 11.72 12.98
C LYS A 141 9.05 11.35 13.82
N LYS A 142 9.40 10.06 13.89
CA LYS A 142 10.56 9.60 14.68
C LYS A 142 11.89 10.14 14.17
N VAL A 143 12.03 10.30 12.87
CA VAL A 143 13.26 10.78 12.24
C VAL A 143 13.23 12.29 11.91
N GLY A 144 12.23 13.02 12.44
CA GLY A 144 12.11 14.47 12.22
C GLY A 144 11.66 14.86 10.81
N ARG A 145 11.05 13.93 10.05
CA ARG A 145 10.58 14.14 8.67
C ARG A 145 9.06 14.10 8.61
N THR A 146 8.44 15.09 7.98
CA THR A 146 7.00 15.04 7.70
C THR A 146 6.73 14.14 6.50
N VAL A 147 5.97 13.06 6.71
CA VAL A 147 5.51 12.14 5.67
C VAL A 147 3.99 12.05 5.74
N ASP A 148 3.32 12.59 4.72
CA ASP A 148 1.87 12.47 4.51
C ASP A 148 1.64 11.84 3.13
N LEU A 149 1.25 10.56 3.12
CA LEU A 149 0.99 9.82 1.89
C LEU A 149 -0.45 9.99 1.38
N ASP A 150 -1.28 10.78 2.06
CA ASP A 150 -2.65 11.06 1.64
C ASP A 150 -2.70 12.20 0.63
N SER A 151 -2.81 11.90 -0.64
CA SER A 151 -2.84 12.89 -1.72
C SER A 151 -4.14 13.70 -1.81
N ASN A 152 -5.22 13.29 -1.14
CA ASN A 152 -6.51 13.96 -1.22
C ASN A 152 -6.93 14.72 0.06
N GLY A 153 -6.24 14.51 1.19
CA GLY A 153 -6.44 15.23 2.44
C GLY A 153 -7.72 14.87 3.21
N GLY A 154 -8.47 13.85 2.78
CA GLY A 154 -9.74 13.43 3.39
C GLY A 154 -9.61 12.77 4.77
N GLY A 155 -10.76 12.38 5.33
CA GLY A 155 -10.83 11.59 6.57
C GLY A 155 -10.46 10.11 6.37
N TRP A 156 -10.45 9.65 5.12
CA TRP A 156 -10.05 8.31 4.68
C TRP A 156 -8.82 8.39 3.82
N VAL A 157 -8.01 7.36 3.85
CA VAL A 157 -6.91 7.17 2.91
C VAL A 157 -7.20 5.94 2.08
N MET A 158 -7.24 6.09 0.76
CA MET A 158 -7.46 4.99 -0.17
C MET A 158 -6.14 4.52 -0.77
N PRO A 159 -6.04 3.27 -1.27
CA PRO A 159 -4.81 2.78 -1.89
C PRO A 159 -4.29 3.68 -3.02
N PHE A 160 -5.19 4.25 -3.81
CA PHE A 160 -4.83 5.16 -4.92
C PHE A 160 -4.47 6.57 -4.46
N ASP A 161 -4.87 6.99 -3.24
CA ASP A 161 -4.40 8.25 -2.66
C ASP A 161 -2.92 8.14 -2.26
N ILE A 162 -2.54 6.99 -1.65
CA ILE A 162 -1.13 6.68 -1.37
C ILE A 162 -0.32 6.67 -2.66
N MET A 163 -0.78 5.93 -3.68
CA MET A 163 -0.11 5.81 -4.97
C MET A 163 0.19 7.16 -5.62
N ARG A 164 -0.73 8.13 -5.47
CA ARG A 164 -0.62 9.48 -6.06
C ARG A 164 0.15 10.47 -5.20
N SER A 165 0.65 10.06 -4.05
CA SER A 165 1.46 10.94 -3.20
C SER A 165 2.70 11.41 -3.94
N SER A 166 2.94 12.72 -3.94
CA SER A 166 4.14 13.32 -4.52
C SER A 166 5.45 12.92 -3.82
N LEU A 167 5.33 12.34 -2.61
CA LEU A 167 6.46 11.83 -1.84
C LEU A 167 6.97 10.48 -2.36
N LEU A 168 6.19 9.79 -3.20
CA LEU A 168 6.55 8.50 -3.75
C LEU A 168 7.10 8.61 -5.17
N GLU A 169 7.93 7.65 -5.53
CA GLU A 169 8.34 7.37 -6.90
C GLU A 169 7.86 5.99 -7.32
N ASN A 170 7.48 5.84 -8.59
CA ASN A 170 7.10 4.55 -9.15
C ASN A 170 8.37 3.75 -9.48
N VAL A 171 8.54 2.59 -8.88
CA VAL A 171 9.70 1.71 -9.11
C VAL A 171 9.52 0.98 -10.43
N ILE A 172 10.50 1.12 -11.32
CA ILE A 172 10.51 0.44 -12.62
C ILE A 172 11.27 -0.87 -12.47
N LEU A 173 10.59 -1.97 -12.74
CA LEU A 173 11.14 -3.33 -12.65
C LEU A 173 11.71 -3.84 -13.99
N ASP A 174 11.61 -3.08 -15.08
CA ASP A 174 12.07 -3.47 -16.42
C ASP A 174 13.59 -3.70 -16.48
#